data_d535c6e56854d637dbd9ef0161b522f9
#
_entry.id   d535c6e56854d637dbd9ef0161b522f9
#
_cell.length_a   1.000
_cell.length_b   1.000
_cell.length_c   1.000
_cell.angle_alpha   90.00
_cell.angle_beta   90.00
_cell.angle_gamma   90.00
#
_symmetry.space_group_name_H-M   'P 1'
#
loop_
_entity.id
_entity.type
_entity.pdbx_description
1 polymer ?
#
loop_
_entity_poly.entity_id
_entity_poly.type
_entity_poly.pdbx_seq_one_letter_code
_entity_poly.pdbx_strand_id
1 'polypeptide(L)'
;VGMLFQHGALYSAFTVLENIAFPLRELKALPEDLVRDAVMVKLQMVGLDPAHAHKMPADLSGGMVKRVALARALIMDPPLLLLDEPTAGLDPDRSDAFCDLLRSLHRELGLTVVMVTHDLDTIYEISTRVAVVADRHVIVNAPPREVIGFDHPFVRNFFLGGRGLRAMELLRLHPADV
;
A
#
# COMPACT_ATOMS: atom_id res chain seq x y z
N VAL A 1 14.31 3.00 2.31
CA VAL A 1 13.02 3.20 1.63
C VAL A 1 12.55 1.88 1.07
N GLY A 2 11.31 1.49 1.39
CA GLY A 2 10.62 0.38 0.74
C GLY A 2 9.72 0.88 -0.39
N MET A 3 9.52 0.08 -1.44
CA MET A 3 8.69 0.46 -2.58
C MET A 3 7.81 -0.69 -3.05
N LEU A 4 6.52 -0.40 -3.25
CA LEU A 4 5.55 -1.29 -3.85
C LEU A 4 5.03 -0.66 -5.15
N PHE A 5 5.20 -1.37 -6.25
CA PHE A 5 4.73 -0.95 -7.58
C PHE A 5 3.30 -1.45 -7.86
N GLN A 6 2.59 -0.77 -8.73
CA GLN A 6 1.18 -1.00 -9.07
C GLN A 6 0.81 -2.49 -9.28
N HIS A 7 1.64 -3.25 -10.01
CA HIS A 7 1.41 -4.67 -10.28
C HIS A 7 2.26 -5.60 -9.39
N GLY A 8 2.82 -5.08 -8.27
CA GLY A 8 3.71 -5.81 -7.37
C GLY A 8 5.12 -5.98 -7.90
N ALA A 9 5.34 -6.01 -9.22
CA ALA A 9 6.63 -6.18 -9.89
C ALA A 9 7.48 -7.32 -9.29
N LEU A 10 6.86 -8.48 -9.06
CA LEU A 10 7.56 -9.68 -8.62
C LEU A 10 8.38 -10.27 -9.76
N TYR A 11 9.56 -10.77 -9.44
CA TYR A 11 10.37 -11.53 -10.38
C TYR A 11 9.68 -12.87 -10.68
N SER A 12 9.24 -13.08 -11.92
CA SER A 12 8.45 -14.24 -12.33
C SER A 12 9.19 -15.57 -12.24
N ALA A 13 10.53 -15.54 -12.30
CA ALA A 13 11.40 -16.70 -12.18
C ALA A 13 11.78 -17.04 -10.73
N PHE A 14 11.36 -16.24 -9.76
CA PHE A 14 11.65 -16.41 -8.34
C PHE A 14 10.41 -16.87 -7.58
N THR A 15 10.59 -17.74 -6.62
CA THR A 15 9.58 -18.07 -5.63
C THR A 15 9.20 -16.86 -4.77
N VAL A 16 8.15 -16.97 -3.97
CA VAL A 16 7.76 -15.95 -2.99
C VAL A 16 8.92 -15.66 -2.04
N LEU A 17 9.56 -16.70 -1.49
CA LEU A 17 10.71 -16.57 -0.61
C LEU A 17 11.84 -15.79 -1.29
N GLU A 18 12.20 -16.18 -2.51
CA GLU A 18 13.29 -15.53 -3.25
C GLU A 18 12.98 -14.07 -3.59
N ASN A 19 11.74 -13.76 -3.95
CA ASN A 19 11.30 -12.39 -4.17
C ASN A 19 11.47 -11.51 -2.94
N ILE A 20 11.05 -12.00 -1.77
CA ILE A 20 11.15 -11.24 -0.52
C ILE A 20 12.60 -11.17 -0.03
N ALA A 21 13.36 -12.28 -0.15
CA ALA A 21 14.76 -12.36 0.28
C ALA A 21 15.72 -11.51 -0.55
N PHE A 22 15.33 -11.21 -1.82
CA PHE A 22 16.23 -10.61 -2.81
C PHE A 22 16.99 -9.37 -2.28
N PRO A 23 16.35 -8.34 -1.66
CA PRO A 23 17.08 -7.18 -1.17
C PRO A 23 18.11 -7.50 -0.09
N LEU A 24 17.82 -8.45 0.81
CA LEU A 24 18.78 -8.87 1.84
C LEU A 24 19.97 -9.64 1.27
N ARG A 25 19.71 -10.52 0.28
CA ARG A 25 20.75 -11.27 -0.39
C ARG A 25 21.72 -10.40 -1.18
N GLU A 26 21.21 -9.33 -1.81
CA GLU A 26 22.04 -8.36 -2.53
C GLU A 26 23.03 -7.63 -1.59
N LEU A 27 22.63 -7.36 -0.36
CA LEU A 27 23.53 -6.76 0.64
C LEU A 27 24.61 -7.70 1.12
N LYS A 28 24.42 -9.02 1.00
CA LYS A 28 25.37 -10.07 1.48
C LYS A 28 25.79 -9.88 2.95
N ALA A 29 24.93 -9.28 3.76
CA ALA A 29 25.23 -8.90 5.13
C ALA A 29 24.81 -9.98 6.16
N LEU A 30 23.92 -10.91 5.77
CA LEU A 30 23.33 -11.91 6.65
C LEU A 30 23.55 -13.34 6.13
N PRO A 31 23.72 -14.32 7.03
CA PRO A 31 23.66 -15.74 6.71
C PRO A 31 22.28 -16.12 6.13
N GLU A 32 22.25 -17.17 5.29
CA GLU A 32 21.03 -17.56 4.55
C GLU A 32 19.90 -18.07 5.47
N ASP A 33 20.21 -18.68 6.60
CA ASP A 33 19.25 -19.08 7.62
C ASP A 33 18.52 -17.86 8.22
N LEU A 34 19.22 -16.80 8.57
CA LEU A 34 18.64 -15.55 9.07
C LEU A 34 17.83 -14.82 7.99
N VAL A 35 18.27 -14.85 6.73
CA VAL A 35 17.47 -14.30 5.61
C VAL A 35 16.15 -15.04 5.49
N ARG A 36 16.17 -16.38 5.58
CA ARG A 36 14.97 -17.20 5.52
C ARG A 36 14.00 -16.89 6.68
N ASP A 37 14.52 -16.80 7.90
CA ASP A 37 13.73 -16.47 9.08
C ASP A 37 13.09 -15.08 8.96
N ALA A 38 13.84 -14.09 8.49
CA ALA A 38 13.32 -12.75 8.23
C ALA A 38 12.16 -12.78 7.20
N VAL A 39 12.28 -13.57 6.14
CA VAL A 39 11.21 -13.74 5.14
C VAL A 39 9.96 -14.33 5.77
N MET A 40 10.08 -15.38 6.62
CA MET A 40 8.92 -16.00 7.29
C MET A 40 8.19 -15.00 8.19
N VAL A 41 8.94 -14.18 8.93
CA VAL A 41 8.36 -13.09 9.73
C VAL A 41 7.61 -12.09 8.84
N LYS A 42 8.20 -11.64 7.73
CA LYS A 42 7.52 -10.69 6.83
C LYS A 42 6.28 -11.27 6.15
N LEU A 43 6.28 -12.55 5.81
CA LEU A 43 5.08 -13.24 5.30
C LEU A 43 3.94 -13.19 6.32
N GLN A 44 4.21 -13.52 7.58
CA GLN A 44 3.22 -13.45 8.65
C GLN A 44 2.72 -12.02 8.87
N MET A 45 3.63 -11.03 8.86
CA MET A 45 3.28 -9.61 9.03
C MET A 45 2.30 -9.10 7.95
N VAL A 46 2.39 -9.60 6.72
CA VAL A 46 1.45 -9.25 5.66
C VAL A 46 0.24 -10.19 5.56
N GLY A 47 0.05 -11.06 6.56
CA GLY A 47 -1.08 -11.99 6.64
C GLY A 47 -1.05 -13.10 5.58
N LEU A 48 0.14 -13.57 5.20
CA LEU A 48 0.32 -14.73 4.33
C LEU A 48 0.86 -15.93 5.12
N ASP A 49 0.31 -17.12 4.84
CA ASP A 49 0.81 -18.35 5.40
C ASP A 49 2.25 -18.62 4.90
N PRO A 50 3.21 -18.91 5.80
CA PRO A 50 4.57 -19.33 5.42
C PRO A 50 4.63 -20.50 4.42
N ALA A 51 3.62 -21.37 4.38
CA ALA A 51 3.51 -22.44 3.38
C ALA A 51 3.52 -21.93 1.93
N HIS A 52 3.20 -20.64 1.72
CA HIS A 52 3.24 -20.01 0.40
C HIS A 52 4.67 -19.63 -0.05
N ALA A 53 5.68 -19.74 0.80
CA ALA A 53 7.06 -19.34 0.53
C ALA A 53 7.66 -19.98 -0.75
N HIS A 54 7.23 -21.19 -1.08
CA HIS A 54 7.74 -21.94 -2.24
C HIS A 54 6.89 -21.78 -3.51
N LYS A 55 5.78 -21.04 -3.46
CA LYS A 55 4.95 -20.77 -4.65
C LYS A 55 5.65 -19.81 -5.60
N MET A 56 5.33 -19.97 -6.88
CA MET A 56 5.72 -19.00 -7.92
C MET A 56 4.69 -17.86 -7.98
N PRO A 57 5.06 -16.67 -8.45
CA PRO A 57 4.13 -15.55 -8.63
C PRO A 57 2.90 -15.92 -9.48
N ALA A 58 3.04 -16.79 -10.46
CA ALA A 58 1.94 -17.26 -11.31
C ALA A 58 0.87 -18.05 -10.55
N ASP A 59 1.20 -18.63 -9.40
CA ASP A 59 0.31 -19.44 -8.57
C ASP A 59 -0.42 -18.59 -7.49
N LEU A 60 -0.23 -17.26 -7.51
CA LEU A 60 -0.77 -16.35 -6.52
C LEU A 60 -2.02 -15.64 -7.05
N SER A 61 -2.98 -15.38 -6.16
CA SER A 61 -4.04 -14.40 -6.46
C SER A 61 -3.48 -12.97 -6.50
N GLY A 62 -4.19 -12.04 -7.15
CA GLY A 62 -3.76 -10.63 -7.22
C GLY A 62 -3.51 -10.01 -5.85
N GLY A 63 -4.37 -10.30 -4.87
CA GLY A 63 -4.18 -9.84 -3.50
C GLY A 63 -2.94 -10.44 -2.83
N MET A 64 -2.62 -11.71 -3.09
CA MET A 64 -1.40 -12.34 -2.59
C MET A 64 -0.16 -11.72 -3.24
N VAL A 65 -0.18 -11.43 -4.54
CA VAL A 65 0.92 -10.73 -5.23
C VAL A 65 1.21 -9.40 -4.56
N LYS A 66 0.19 -8.59 -4.24
CA LYS A 66 0.34 -7.31 -3.54
C LYS A 66 0.95 -7.49 -2.14
N ARG A 67 0.51 -8.50 -1.37
CA ARG A 67 1.04 -8.80 -0.04
C ARG A 67 2.50 -9.29 -0.09
N VAL A 68 2.87 -10.11 -1.06
CA VAL A 68 4.28 -10.52 -1.28
C VAL A 68 5.15 -9.31 -1.64
N ALA A 69 4.67 -8.44 -2.52
CA ALA A 69 5.38 -7.21 -2.90
C ALA A 69 5.54 -6.26 -1.69
N LEU A 70 4.53 -6.17 -0.82
CA LEU A 70 4.60 -5.41 0.43
C LEU A 70 5.63 -6.03 1.39
N ALA A 71 5.64 -7.36 1.57
CA ALA A 71 6.64 -8.07 2.37
C ALA A 71 8.06 -7.80 1.88
N ARG A 72 8.27 -7.83 0.54
CA ARG A 72 9.56 -7.48 -0.08
C ARG A 72 9.95 -6.01 0.19
N ALA A 73 9.00 -5.08 0.11
CA ALA A 73 9.25 -3.68 0.43
C ALA A 73 9.63 -3.46 1.90
N LEU A 74 9.11 -4.30 2.81
CA LEU A 74 9.33 -4.23 4.25
C LEU A 74 10.54 -5.03 4.74
N ILE A 75 11.18 -5.86 3.91
CA ILE A 75 12.22 -6.80 4.38
C ILE A 75 13.44 -6.10 4.98
N MET A 76 13.71 -4.87 4.59
CA MET A 76 14.82 -4.03 5.04
C MET A 76 14.43 -3.10 6.21
N ASP A 77 13.28 -3.30 6.84
CA ASP A 77 12.73 -2.44 7.90
C ASP A 77 12.83 -0.92 7.58
N PRO A 78 12.32 -0.49 6.42
CA PRO A 78 12.47 0.89 6.00
C PRO A 78 11.60 1.83 6.85
N PRO A 79 12.07 3.03 7.21
CA PRO A 79 11.25 4.03 7.89
C PRO A 79 10.23 4.72 6.95
N LEU A 80 10.43 4.60 5.64
CA LEU A 80 9.56 5.18 4.59
C LEU A 80 9.14 4.11 3.59
N LEU A 81 7.83 4.01 3.38
CA LEU A 81 7.20 3.12 2.41
C LEU A 81 6.52 3.94 1.31
N LEU A 82 6.91 3.70 0.06
CA LEU A 82 6.30 4.30 -1.12
C LEU A 82 5.42 3.26 -1.81
N LEU A 83 4.16 3.61 -2.05
CA LEU A 83 3.16 2.72 -2.65
C LEU A 83 2.59 3.36 -3.92
N ASP A 84 2.62 2.62 -5.01
CA ASP A 84 2.03 3.03 -6.28
C ASP A 84 0.79 2.18 -6.57
N GLU A 85 -0.40 2.81 -6.52
CA GLU A 85 -1.72 2.18 -6.72
C GLU A 85 -1.88 0.84 -5.98
N PRO A 86 -1.73 0.81 -4.65
CA PRO A 86 -1.62 -0.45 -3.91
C PRO A 86 -2.91 -1.28 -3.95
N THR A 87 -4.08 -0.65 -4.05
CA THR A 87 -5.40 -1.31 -4.08
C THR A 87 -5.91 -1.58 -5.49
N ALA A 88 -5.25 -1.03 -6.53
CA ALA A 88 -5.69 -1.20 -7.91
C ALA A 88 -5.81 -2.67 -8.32
N GLY A 89 -6.97 -3.03 -8.91
CA GLY A 89 -7.26 -4.38 -9.38
C GLY A 89 -7.69 -5.37 -8.28
N LEU A 90 -7.89 -4.90 -7.05
CA LEU A 90 -8.54 -5.66 -5.99
C LEU A 90 -10.06 -5.44 -6.03
N ASP A 91 -10.82 -6.44 -5.59
CA ASP A 91 -12.22 -6.24 -5.25
C ASP A 91 -12.35 -5.43 -3.95
N PRO A 92 -13.53 -4.84 -3.65
CA PRO A 92 -13.71 -3.97 -2.49
C PRO A 92 -13.26 -4.62 -1.17
N ASP A 93 -13.70 -5.84 -0.88
CA ASP A 93 -13.38 -6.51 0.39
C ASP A 93 -11.85 -6.72 0.57
N ARG A 94 -11.14 -7.02 -0.52
CA ARG A 94 -9.68 -7.16 -0.50
C ARG A 94 -8.96 -5.83 -0.44
N SER A 95 -9.54 -4.78 -1.02
CA SER A 95 -9.03 -3.41 -0.90
C SER A 95 -9.08 -2.96 0.55
N ASP A 96 -10.23 -3.11 1.21
CA ASP A 96 -10.44 -2.76 2.62
C ASP A 96 -9.47 -3.55 3.52
N ALA A 97 -9.37 -4.87 3.32
CA ALA A 97 -8.43 -5.71 4.06
C ALA A 97 -6.95 -5.33 3.82
N PHE A 98 -6.61 -4.76 2.66
CA PHE A 98 -5.27 -4.26 2.39
C PHE A 98 -5.03 -2.89 3.06
N CYS A 99 -6.03 -2.01 3.08
CA CYS A 99 -6.00 -0.74 3.81
C CYS A 99 -5.85 -0.96 5.31
N ASP A 100 -6.60 -1.91 5.90
CA ASP A 100 -6.48 -2.30 7.30
C ASP A 100 -5.07 -2.82 7.64
N LEU A 101 -4.50 -3.64 6.76
CA LEU A 101 -3.12 -4.12 6.91
C LEU A 101 -2.14 -2.95 6.91
N LEU A 102 -2.25 -2.02 5.97
CA LEU A 102 -1.37 -0.84 5.92
C LEU A 102 -1.50 0.03 7.17
N ARG A 103 -2.71 0.22 7.67
CA ARG A 103 -2.98 0.98 8.91
C ARG A 103 -2.35 0.31 10.12
N SER A 104 -2.44 -1.03 10.22
CA SER A 104 -1.80 -1.81 11.29
C SER A 104 -0.28 -1.68 11.24
N LEU A 105 0.32 -1.91 10.08
CA LEU A 105 1.77 -1.78 9.87
C LEU A 105 2.29 -0.37 10.16
N HIS A 106 1.55 0.67 9.74
CA HIS A 106 1.89 2.05 10.06
C HIS A 106 1.96 2.29 11.58
N ARG A 107 0.96 1.83 12.33
CA ARG A 107 0.92 1.98 13.80
C ARG A 107 1.98 1.17 14.51
N GLU A 108 2.15 -0.09 14.13
CA GLU A 108 3.02 -1.03 14.84
C GLU A 108 4.50 -0.77 14.58
N LEU A 109 4.84 -0.36 13.36
CA LEU A 109 6.23 -0.15 12.92
C LEU A 109 6.66 1.32 12.93
N GLY A 110 5.74 2.26 13.15
CA GLY A 110 6.04 3.70 13.08
C GLY A 110 6.46 4.17 11.68
N LEU A 111 5.95 3.51 10.63
CA LEU A 111 6.31 3.81 9.24
C LEU A 111 5.74 5.15 8.79
N THR A 112 6.49 5.90 8.00
CA THR A 112 5.92 6.92 7.12
C THR A 112 5.48 6.26 5.83
N VAL A 113 4.20 6.41 5.46
CA VAL A 113 3.66 5.87 4.21
C VAL A 113 3.31 7.01 3.27
N VAL A 114 3.83 6.96 2.05
CA VAL A 114 3.44 7.84 0.95
C VAL A 114 2.85 6.98 -0.15
N MET A 115 1.63 7.29 -0.56
CA MET A 115 0.89 6.51 -1.54
C MET A 115 0.43 7.40 -2.69
N VAL A 116 0.56 6.91 -3.91
CA VAL A 116 -0.08 7.48 -5.09
C VAL A 116 -1.29 6.61 -5.41
N THR A 117 -2.46 7.23 -5.48
CA THR A 117 -3.70 6.54 -5.85
C THR A 117 -4.74 7.52 -6.42
N HIS A 118 -5.64 6.99 -7.23
CA HIS A 118 -6.83 7.69 -7.71
C HIS A 118 -8.12 7.12 -7.10
N ASP A 119 -8.00 6.18 -6.17
CA ASP A 119 -9.11 5.57 -5.48
C ASP A 119 -9.54 6.44 -4.29
N LEU A 120 -10.74 7.02 -4.40
CA LEU A 120 -11.28 7.93 -3.39
C LEU A 120 -11.57 7.23 -2.06
N ASP A 121 -12.05 5.99 -2.09
CA ASP A 121 -12.36 5.24 -0.88
C ASP A 121 -11.08 5.03 -0.08
N THR A 122 -10.00 4.56 -0.73
CA THR A 122 -8.67 4.44 -0.12
C THR A 122 -8.15 5.78 0.43
N ILE A 123 -8.30 6.89 -0.34
CA ILE A 123 -7.85 8.23 0.12
C ILE A 123 -8.54 8.62 1.41
N TYR A 124 -9.86 8.47 1.47
CA TYR A 124 -10.63 8.88 2.65
C TYR A 124 -10.42 7.97 3.84
N GLU A 125 -10.20 6.69 3.60
CA GLU A 125 -10.13 5.70 4.66
C GLU A 125 -8.81 5.77 5.44
N ILE A 126 -7.68 5.92 4.75
CA ILE A 126 -6.37 5.76 5.41
C ILE A 126 -5.45 6.98 5.34
N SER A 127 -5.75 8.01 4.54
CA SER A 127 -4.83 9.14 4.45
C SER A 127 -5.05 10.17 5.54
N THR A 128 -3.95 10.59 6.16
CA THR A 128 -3.92 11.71 7.11
C THR A 128 -3.75 13.05 6.40
N ARG A 129 -3.09 13.05 5.25
CA ARG A 129 -2.88 14.22 4.38
C ARG A 129 -2.92 13.80 2.91
N VAL A 130 -3.42 14.70 2.08
CA VAL A 130 -3.49 14.53 0.63
C VAL A 130 -2.76 15.68 -0.05
N ALA A 131 -1.81 15.34 -0.91
CA ALA A 131 -1.17 16.28 -1.82
C ALA A 131 -1.76 16.08 -3.23
N VAL A 132 -2.43 17.09 -3.76
CA VAL A 132 -2.99 17.05 -5.11
C VAL A 132 -1.99 17.66 -6.08
N VAL A 133 -1.63 16.87 -7.10
CA VAL A 133 -0.73 17.31 -8.18
C VAL A 133 -1.58 17.62 -9.41
N ALA A 134 -1.60 18.87 -9.80
CA ALA A 134 -2.20 19.35 -11.06
C ALA A 134 -1.34 20.49 -11.62
N ASP A 135 -1.50 20.78 -12.90
CA ASP A 135 -0.75 21.87 -13.57
C ASP A 135 0.78 21.80 -13.36
N ARG A 136 1.33 20.58 -13.23
CA ARG A 136 2.76 20.26 -13.01
C ARG A 136 3.31 20.70 -11.64
N HIS A 137 2.46 20.98 -10.66
CA HIS A 137 2.87 21.29 -9.29
C HIS A 137 1.88 20.76 -8.26
N VAL A 138 2.26 20.80 -6.99
CA VAL A 138 1.35 20.51 -5.89
C VAL A 138 0.48 21.74 -5.66
N ILE A 139 -0.82 21.63 -5.97
CA ILE A 139 -1.79 22.73 -5.85
C ILE A 139 -2.34 22.88 -4.43
N VAL A 140 -2.41 21.77 -3.68
CA VAL A 140 -2.86 21.75 -2.28
C VAL A 140 -2.22 20.56 -1.57
N ASN A 141 -1.90 20.73 -0.28
CA ASN A 141 -1.43 19.66 0.61
C ASN A 141 -2.04 19.88 2.01
N ALA A 142 -3.11 19.17 2.30
CA ALA A 142 -3.91 19.35 3.50
C ALA A 142 -4.60 18.04 3.92
N PRO A 143 -5.23 17.95 5.11
CA PRO A 143 -6.14 16.86 5.44
C PRO A 143 -7.24 16.69 4.37
N PRO A 144 -7.75 15.47 4.14
CA PRO A 144 -8.72 15.19 3.06
C PRO A 144 -9.93 16.14 3.07
N ARG A 145 -10.46 16.47 4.25
CA ARG A 145 -11.63 17.36 4.41
C ARG A 145 -11.36 18.79 3.91
N GLU A 146 -10.15 19.31 4.09
CA GLU A 146 -9.77 20.64 3.62
C GLU A 146 -9.50 20.64 2.11
N VAL A 147 -8.92 19.55 1.58
CA VAL A 147 -8.67 19.38 0.14
C VAL A 147 -9.96 19.45 -0.65
N ILE A 148 -11.05 18.84 -0.17
CA ILE A 148 -12.35 18.85 -0.84
C ILE A 148 -12.89 20.28 -1.03
N GLY A 149 -12.62 21.16 -0.07
CA GLY A 149 -13.05 22.57 -0.11
C GLY A 149 -12.14 23.49 -0.95
N PHE A 150 -11.03 22.97 -1.48
CA PHE A 150 -10.08 23.77 -2.24
C PHE A 150 -10.64 24.15 -3.62
N ASP A 151 -10.67 25.46 -3.93
CA ASP A 151 -11.25 26.01 -5.16
C ASP A 151 -10.34 25.81 -6.37
N HIS A 152 -10.39 24.62 -6.95
CA HIS A 152 -9.67 24.27 -8.17
C HIS A 152 -10.50 23.33 -9.05
N PRO A 153 -10.53 23.52 -10.40
CA PRO A 153 -11.36 22.69 -11.30
C PRO A 153 -11.05 21.18 -11.18
N PHE A 154 -9.79 20.79 -11.06
CA PHE A 154 -9.39 19.40 -10.88
C PHE A 154 -9.96 18.83 -9.58
N VAL A 155 -9.85 19.55 -8.46
CA VAL A 155 -10.36 19.10 -7.16
C VAL A 155 -11.87 18.92 -7.21
N ARG A 156 -12.59 19.90 -7.76
CA ARG A 156 -14.05 19.80 -7.94
C ARG A 156 -14.45 18.58 -8.77
N ASN A 157 -13.80 18.38 -9.90
CA ASN A 157 -14.13 17.25 -10.78
C ASN A 157 -13.78 15.89 -10.15
N PHE A 158 -12.65 15.79 -9.44
CA PHE A 158 -12.17 14.54 -8.86
C PHE A 158 -12.93 14.18 -7.59
N PHE A 159 -13.07 15.11 -6.64
CA PHE A 159 -13.67 14.84 -5.33
C PHE A 159 -15.20 15.05 -5.30
N LEU A 160 -15.76 15.97 -6.09
CA LEU A 160 -17.18 16.32 -6.10
C LEU A 160 -17.91 15.81 -7.36
N GLY A 161 -17.22 15.13 -8.27
CA GLY A 161 -17.86 14.38 -9.34
C GLY A 161 -18.71 13.23 -8.79
N GLY A 162 -19.53 12.58 -9.63
CA GLY A 162 -20.53 11.60 -9.19
C GLY A 162 -19.99 10.41 -8.35
N ARG A 163 -18.69 10.11 -8.43
CA ARG A 163 -18.03 9.12 -7.56
C ARG A 163 -17.62 9.76 -6.22
N GLY A 164 -17.13 10.99 -6.24
CA GLY A 164 -16.70 11.71 -5.04
C GLY A 164 -17.86 12.00 -4.08
N LEU A 165 -19.03 12.34 -4.59
CA LEU A 165 -20.22 12.56 -3.76
C LEU A 165 -20.65 11.30 -3.00
N ARG A 166 -20.54 10.11 -3.59
CA ARG A 166 -20.85 8.84 -2.93
C ARG A 166 -19.84 8.53 -1.82
N ALA A 167 -18.54 8.74 -2.07
CA ALA A 167 -17.50 8.56 -1.04
C ALA A 167 -17.68 9.55 0.13
N MET A 168 -18.11 10.80 -0.15
CA MET A 168 -18.43 11.77 0.91
C MET A 168 -19.66 11.39 1.74
N GLU A 169 -20.66 10.73 1.15
CA GLU A 169 -21.83 10.23 1.89
C GLU A 169 -21.41 9.13 2.88
N LEU A 170 -20.49 8.24 2.50
CA LEU A 170 -19.93 7.23 3.40
C LEU A 170 -19.21 7.88 4.59
N LEU A 171 -18.45 8.96 4.38
CA LEU A 171 -17.80 9.71 5.47
C LEU A 171 -18.78 10.38 6.46
N ARG A 172 -20.00 10.70 6.03
CA ARG A 172 -21.05 11.24 6.90
C ARG A 172 -21.75 10.17 7.74
N LEU A 173 -21.76 8.93 7.23
CA LEU A 173 -22.37 7.77 7.90
C LEU A 173 -21.42 7.13 8.95
N HIS A 174 -20.13 7.37 8.82
CA HIS A 174 -19.13 7.00 9.82
C HIS A 174 -18.39 8.26 10.27
N PRO A 175 -18.87 8.95 11.31
CA PRO A 175 -18.04 9.94 12.00
C PRO A 175 -16.88 9.15 12.61
N ALA A 176 -15.75 9.11 11.89
CA ALA A 176 -14.56 8.47 12.38
C ALA A 176 -14.16 9.15 13.68
N ASP A 177 -14.05 8.38 14.72
CA ASP A 177 -13.29 8.73 15.92
C ASP A 177 -11.89 9.19 15.45
N VAL A 178 -11.62 10.46 15.69
CA VAL A 178 -10.31 11.09 15.54
C VAL A 178 -9.58 10.95 16.84
#